data_af50d4b826b7131a62043928a2fab863
#
_entry.id   af50d4b826b7131a62043928a2fab863
#
_cell.length_a   1.000
_cell.length_b   1.000
_cell.length_c   1.000
_cell.angle_alpha   90.00
_cell.angle_beta   90.00
_cell.angle_gamma   90.00
#
_symmetry.space_group_name_H-M   'P 1'
#
loop_
_entity.id
_entity.type
_entity.pdbx_description
1 polymer ?
#
loop_
_entity_poly.entity_id
_entity_poly.type
_entity_poly.pdbx_seq_one_letter_code
_entity_poly.pdbx_strand_id
1 'polypeptide(L)'
;MARLKRNRHWVALLCISLLVLFIGHAVAQQDQRGQTSYLKVDITEPFASIMARMSAAKPAIQKRQTDLLNERYDLADRPAQGATMSRGKPLQEGVRVKLPAGTTWDRLAALTPAQIRDQNLYPKGFFPLPHPNHPEGGMIFPHFAIDEIKKQEGRDLTRFDLDFDLPDHFLPEFPAALFLTTRPDLGDVSQGKLVTINNYYELFNGILNPKQLEGLRLLVTPFPQQQFNQTEDRRTATPSRGVACFDCHQNGNTNGAAHLVGDIRPQQFRHRIETTPLRGVNIQRLFGSQRALKTVEDFTEFEQRAAYFDGDPVIATKKGVNVLERGSQVHFMAEVQEILDFPPAPKLDLFGKLDPARATPAELRGQEIFFGKGQCASCHTPPFYTDNLMHNLETQRFFTPVMINDMMAVSDGPIKTFPLRGIKDTPPYMHDGRLLTLEDTVEFFNLILGGKLTAQEKQDLVAFMRAL
;
A
#
# COMPACT_ATOMS: atom_id res chain seq x y z
N MET A 1 25.14 65.75 -11.98
CA MET A 1 23.82 65.27 -11.59
C MET A 1 23.12 64.34 -12.63
N ALA A 2 23.52 64.25 -13.87
CA ALA A 2 22.87 63.44 -14.90
C ALA A 2 23.22 61.92 -14.86
N ARG A 3 24.35 61.50 -14.29
CA ARG A 3 24.73 60.07 -14.21
C ARG A 3 24.00 59.29 -13.10
N LEU A 4 23.53 59.92 -12.04
CA LEU A 4 22.79 59.23 -10.97
C LEU A 4 21.31 58.90 -11.36
N LYS A 5 20.69 59.64 -12.27
CA LYS A 5 19.33 59.37 -12.71
C LYS A 5 19.23 58.16 -13.64
N ARG A 6 20.27 57.88 -14.44
CA ARG A 6 20.30 56.76 -15.39
C ARG A 6 20.43 55.39 -14.71
N ASN A 7 21.13 55.30 -13.57
CA ASN A 7 21.26 54.06 -12.83
C ASN A 7 20.00 53.70 -12.03
N ARG A 8 19.17 54.67 -11.64
CA ARG A 8 17.90 54.38 -10.94
C ARG A 8 16.85 53.68 -11.83
N HIS A 9 16.84 54.01 -13.13
CA HIS A 9 15.92 53.31 -14.06
C HIS A 9 16.33 51.88 -14.37
N TRP A 10 17.63 51.60 -14.44
CA TRP A 10 18.12 50.22 -14.64
C TRP A 10 17.92 49.36 -13.41
N VAL A 11 18.09 49.87 -12.20
CA VAL A 11 17.83 49.15 -10.95
C VAL A 11 16.33 48.90 -10.81
N ALA A 12 15.47 49.87 -11.12
CA ALA A 12 14.03 49.67 -11.08
C ALA A 12 13.54 48.64 -12.11
N LEU A 13 14.08 48.65 -13.35
CA LEU A 13 13.78 47.63 -14.35
C LEU A 13 14.27 46.24 -13.95
N LEU A 14 15.45 46.12 -13.33
CA LEU A 14 15.97 44.86 -12.84
C LEU A 14 15.11 44.32 -11.68
N CYS A 15 14.69 45.18 -10.76
CA CYS A 15 13.81 44.81 -9.66
C CYS A 15 12.41 44.40 -10.15
N ILE A 16 11.85 45.07 -11.15
CA ILE A 16 10.56 44.70 -11.76
C ILE A 16 10.70 43.37 -12.50
N SER A 17 11.77 43.15 -13.26
CA SER A 17 12.02 41.87 -13.95
C SER A 17 12.23 40.70 -12.99
N LEU A 18 12.93 40.91 -11.87
CA LEU A 18 13.08 39.93 -10.80
C LEU A 18 11.77 39.69 -10.09
N LEU A 19 10.96 40.72 -9.83
CA LEU A 19 9.63 40.56 -9.20
C LEU A 19 8.66 39.79 -10.10
N VAL A 20 8.67 40.06 -11.41
CA VAL A 20 7.85 39.35 -12.40
C VAL A 20 8.30 37.89 -12.52
N LEU A 21 9.62 37.62 -12.48
CA LEU A 21 10.15 36.24 -12.44
C LEU A 21 9.78 35.53 -11.14
N PHE A 22 9.84 36.21 -9.99
CA PHE A 22 9.42 35.62 -8.70
C PHE A 22 7.92 35.38 -8.64
N ILE A 23 7.11 36.30 -9.15
CA ILE A 23 5.64 36.12 -9.23
C ILE A 23 5.32 35.01 -10.24
N GLY A 24 5.99 34.97 -11.39
CA GLY A 24 5.85 33.89 -12.36
C GLY A 24 6.21 32.51 -11.81
N HIS A 25 7.30 32.42 -11.03
CA HIS A 25 7.67 31.19 -10.33
C HIS A 25 6.70 30.84 -9.19
N ALA A 26 6.22 31.82 -8.44
CA ALA A 26 5.24 31.59 -7.39
C ALA A 26 3.87 31.17 -7.96
N VAL A 27 3.45 31.75 -9.09
CA VAL A 27 2.20 31.37 -9.78
C VAL A 27 2.36 30.00 -10.44
N ALA A 28 3.51 29.68 -11.05
CA ALA A 28 3.78 28.35 -11.59
C ALA A 28 3.88 27.28 -10.48
N GLN A 29 4.43 27.63 -9.30
CA GLN A 29 4.41 26.75 -8.13
C GLN A 29 3.01 26.62 -7.51
N GLN A 30 2.18 27.66 -7.61
CA GLN A 30 0.81 27.62 -7.09
C GLN A 30 -0.12 26.80 -7.99
N ASP A 31 0.06 26.79 -9.28
CA ASP A 31 -0.66 25.92 -10.22
C ASP A 31 -0.26 24.45 -10.05
N GLN A 32 0.98 24.16 -9.70
CA GLN A 32 1.41 22.80 -9.38
C GLN A 32 0.94 22.33 -7.99
N ARG A 33 0.57 23.23 -7.07
CA ARG A 33 0.04 22.91 -5.75
C ARG A 33 -1.45 22.55 -5.74
N GLY A 34 -2.14 22.66 -6.87
CA GLY A 34 -3.60 22.59 -6.92
C GLY A 34 -4.23 21.24 -7.17
N GLN A 35 -3.47 20.22 -7.57
CA GLN A 35 -4.06 18.90 -7.85
C GLN A 35 -3.92 17.97 -6.64
N THR A 36 -4.80 18.12 -5.67
CA THR A 36 -5.01 17.09 -4.65
C THR A 36 -5.86 15.97 -5.28
N SER A 37 -5.71 14.75 -4.79
CA SER A 37 -6.56 13.61 -5.16
C SER A 37 -8.06 13.87 -4.92
N TYR A 38 -8.38 14.92 -4.17
CA TYR A 38 -9.73 15.38 -3.85
C TYR A 38 -10.21 16.52 -4.73
N LEU A 39 -9.44 16.97 -5.71
CA LEU A 39 -9.95 17.98 -6.64
C LEU A 39 -11.15 17.43 -7.37
N LYS A 40 -12.24 18.19 -7.25
CA LYS A 40 -13.44 17.96 -8.02
C LYS A 40 -13.09 18.16 -9.48
N VAL A 41 -12.86 17.07 -10.18
CA VAL A 41 -12.65 17.12 -11.62
C VAL A 41 -14.00 17.31 -12.27
N ASP A 42 -14.16 18.40 -12.97
CA ASP A 42 -15.37 18.69 -13.73
C ASP A 42 -15.30 18.00 -15.08
N ILE A 43 -15.56 16.69 -15.07
CA ILE A 43 -15.56 15.88 -16.28
C ILE A 43 -16.98 15.73 -16.76
N THR A 44 -17.20 16.15 -17.98
CA THR A 44 -18.47 16.03 -18.72
C THR A 44 -18.49 14.82 -19.65
N GLU A 45 -17.35 14.14 -19.82
CA GLU A 45 -17.26 12.96 -20.66
C GLU A 45 -18.10 11.81 -20.06
N PRO A 46 -18.98 11.17 -20.85
CA PRO A 46 -19.77 10.03 -20.41
C PRO A 46 -18.87 8.85 -19.95
N PHE A 47 -19.27 8.14 -18.90
CA PHE A 47 -18.52 7.00 -18.37
C PHE A 47 -18.25 5.94 -19.45
N ALA A 48 -19.21 5.67 -20.34
CA ALA A 48 -19.03 4.72 -21.45
C ALA A 48 -17.89 5.11 -22.40
N SER A 49 -17.68 6.40 -22.66
CA SER A 49 -16.58 6.90 -23.51
C SER A 49 -15.23 6.67 -22.82
N ILE A 50 -15.15 6.96 -21.53
CA ILE A 50 -13.93 6.68 -20.74
C ILE A 50 -13.64 5.20 -20.72
N MET A 51 -14.62 4.34 -20.48
CA MET A 51 -14.47 2.89 -20.52
C MET A 51 -13.94 2.38 -21.85
N ALA A 52 -14.48 2.91 -22.96
CA ALA A 52 -14.01 2.55 -24.31
C ALA A 52 -12.56 2.97 -24.53
N ARG A 53 -12.20 4.21 -24.17
CA ARG A 53 -10.85 4.75 -24.29
C ARG A 53 -9.85 3.98 -23.44
N MET A 54 -10.17 3.71 -22.16
CA MET A 54 -9.29 2.99 -21.25
C MET A 54 -9.15 1.52 -21.66
N SER A 55 -10.21 0.88 -22.11
CA SER A 55 -10.14 -0.48 -22.65
C SER A 55 -9.23 -0.56 -23.89
N ALA A 56 -9.31 0.41 -24.79
CA ALA A 56 -8.41 0.48 -25.93
C ALA A 56 -6.95 0.73 -25.54
N ALA A 57 -6.69 1.50 -24.47
CA ALA A 57 -5.35 1.79 -23.96
C ALA A 57 -4.77 0.64 -23.11
N LYS A 58 -5.59 -0.25 -22.56
CA LYS A 58 -5.19 -1.29 -21.61
C LYS A 58 -4.01 -2.14 -22.08
N PRO A 59 -3.95 -2.66 -23.31
CA PRO A 59 -2.80 -3.48 -23.76
C PRO A 59 -1.46 -2.72 -23.70
N ALA A 60 -1.47 -1.44 -24.08
CA ALA A 60 -0.26 -0.61 -24.05
C ALA A 60 0.16 -0.29 -22.59
N ILE A 61 -0.80 -0.06 -21.70
CA ILE A 61 -0.57 0.17 -20.27
C ILE A 61 0.03 -1.10 -19.63
N GLN A 62 -0.57 -2.25 -19.86
CA GLN A 62 -0.08 -3.55 -19.36
C GLN A 62 1.32 -3.84 -19.86
N LYS A 63 1.57 -3.63 -21.16
CA LYS A 63 2.93 -3.82 -21.72
C LYS A 63 3.95 -2.93 -21.03
N ARG A 64 3.64 -1.63 -20.84
CA ARG A 64 4.52 -0.68 -20.16
C ARG A 64 4.83 -1.14 -18.72
N GLN A 65 3.83 -1.62 -17.99
CA GLN A 65 4.04 -2.14 -16.64
C GLN A 65 4.85 -3.42 -16.62
N THR A 66 4.57 -4.35 -17.52
CA THR A 66 5.35 -5.59 -17.65
C THR A 66 6.82 -5.29 -18.00
N ASP A 67 7.07 -4.38 -18.93
CA ASP A 67 8.43 -3.95 -19.29
C ASP A 67 9.15 -3.33 -18.07
N LEU A 68 8.46 -2.47 -17.31
CA LEU A 68 8.99 -1.84 -16.10
C LEU A 68 9.33 -2.86 -15.00
N LEU A 69 8.43 -3.83 -14.76
CA LEU A 69 8.67 -4.88 -13.77
C LEU A 69 9.83 -5.78 -14.19
N ASN A 70 9.89 -6.17 -15.47
CA ASN A 70 10.99 -6.98 -16.01
C ASN A 70 12.34 -6.24 -16.01
N GLU A 71 12.35 -4.92 -16.17
CA GLU A 71 13.57 -4.13 -16.04
C GLU A 71 14.11 -4.16 -14.61
N ARG A 72 13.20 -4.10 -13.62
CA ARG A 72 13.55 -3.92 -12.20
C ARG A 72 13.79 -5.22 -11.46
N TYR A 73 13.07 -6.28 -11.80
CA TYR A 73 13.01 -7.50 -11.01
C TYR A 73 13.26 -8.77 -11.82
N ASP A 74 13.78 -9.76 -11.13
CA ASP A 74 13.74 -11.16 -11.58
C ASP A 74 12.41 -11.77 -11.11
N LEU A 75 11.49 -11.98 -12.03
CA LEU A 75 10.14 -12.45 -11.78
C LEU A 75 9.98 -13.98 -11.84
N ALA A 76 11.09 -14.74 -11.90
CA ALA A 76 11.02 -16.20 -11.93
C ALA A 76 10.43 -16.78 -10.64
N ASP A 77 9.62 -17.83 -10.77
CA ASP A 77 9.09 -18.57 -9.61
C ASP A 77 10.22 -19.38 -8.93
N ARG A 78 10.48 -19.07 -7.67
CA ARG A 78 11.48 -19.75 -6.83
C ARG A 78 10.93 -19.93 -5.43
N PRO A 79 10.13 -20.97 -5.21
CA PRO A 79 9.54 -21.22 -3.89
C PRO A 79 10.59 -21.61 -2.85
N ALA A 80 10.47 -21.03 -1.66
CA ALA A 80 11.31 -21.36 -0.53
C ALA A 80 11.04 -22.78 -0.02
N GLN A 81 12.12 -23.49 0.28
CA GLN A 81 11.99 -24.84 0.81
C GLN A 81 11.45 -24.84 2.24
N GLY A 82 10.33 -25.52 2.48
CA GLY A 82 9.75 -25.68 3.82
C GLY A 82 9.20 -24.42 4.46
N ALA A 83 9.04 -23.34 3.70
CA ALA A 83 8.45 -22.09 4.18
C ALA A 83 7.19 -21.75 3.39
N THR A 84 6.06 -21.58 4.11
CA THR A 84 4.75 -21.30 3.53
C THR A 84 4.06 -20.16 4.26
N MET A 85 3.12 -19.53 3.57
CA MET A 85 2.12 -18.65 4.16
C MET A 85 1.17 -19.46 5.07
N SER A 86 0.29 -18.79 5.79
CA SER A 86 -0.55 -19.41 6.83
C SER A 86 -1.50 -20.49 6.33
N ARG A 87 -1.86 -20.50 5.04
CA ARG A 87 -2.69 -21.54 4.42
C ARG A 87 -1.92 -22.51 3.52
N GLY A 88 -0.61 -22.34 3.40
CA GLY A 88 0.24 -23.28 2.70
C GLY A 88 0.74 -22.84 1.34
N LYS A 89 0.43 -21.62 0.86
CA LYS A 89 1.03 -21.11 -0.36
C LYS A 89 2.55 -20.97 -0.14
N PRO A 90 3.40 -21.48 -1.06
CA PRO A 90 4.84 -21.33 -0.95
C PRO A 90 5.26 -19.86 -0.93
N LEU A 91 6.18 -19.51 -0.05
CA LEU A 91 6.85 -18.22 -0.07
C LEU A 91 7.85 -18.19 -1.22
N GLN A 92 8.06 -17.02 -1.80
CA GLN A 92 9.15 -16.80 -2.73
C GLN A 92 10.43 -16.45 -1.97
N GLU A 93 11.57 -16.96 -2.44
CA GLU A 93 12.87 -16.69 -1.82
C GLU A 93 13.84 -15.99 -2.75
N GLY A 94 14.87 -15.43 -2.13
CA GLY A 94 15.98 -14.76 -2.81
C GLY A 94 15.70 -13.32 -3.16
N VAL A 95 16.78 -12.58 -3.36
CA VAL A 95 16.73 -11.18 -3.78
C VAL A 95 16.28 -11.12 -5.24
N ARG A 96 15.24 -10.35 -5.52
CA ARG A 96 14.60 -10.25 -6.84
C ARG A 96 14.92 -8.95 -7.55
N VAL A 97 15.29 -7.92 -6.81
CA VAL A 97 15.68 -6.64 -7.38
C VAL A 97 16.95 -6.80 -8.19
N LYS A 98 16.91 -6.37 -9.44
CA LYS A 98 18.06 -6.40 -10.34
C LYS A 98 19.03 -5.27 -10.04
N LEU A 99 20.32 -5.60 -10.05
CA LEU A 99 21.38 -4.64 -9.85
C LEU A 99 21.77 -3.88 -11.12
N PRO A 100 22.30 -2.66 -10.99
CA PRO A 100 22.96 -1.99 -12.09
C PRO A 100 24.08 -2.87 -12.69
N ALA A 101 24.28 -2.77 -14.00
CA ALA A 101 25.31 -3.55 -14.70
C ALA A 101 26.69 -3.37 -14.05
N GLY A 102 27.42 -4.48 -13.89
CA GLY A 102 28.76 -4.47 -13.27
C GLY A 102 28.79 -4.30 -11.76
N THR A 103 27.63 -4.40 -11.10
CA THR A 103 27.50 -4.29 -9.63
C THR A 103 27.07 -5.64 -9.03
N THR A 104 27.54 -5.93 -7.81
CA THR A 104 27.14 -7.09 -7.02
C THR A 104 26.61 -6.64 -5.66
N TRP A 105 25.81 -7.48 -5.00
CA TRP A 105 25.30 -7.20 -3.67
C TRP A 105 26.41 -7.03 -2.63
N ASP A 106 27.48 -7.82 -2.71
CA ASP A 106 28.64 -7.70 -1.83
C ASP A 106 29.35 -6.35 -2.02
N ARG A 107 29.48 -5.88 -3.26
CA ARG A 107 30.03 -4.55 -3.53
C ARG A 107 29.16 -3.45 -2.92
N LEU A 108 27.82 -3.52 -3.10
CA LEU A 108 26.91 -2.53 -2.51
C LEU A 108 26.94 -2.56 -0.99
N ALA A 109 26.94 -3.75 -0.38
CA ALA A 109 27.02 -3.91 1.07
C ALA A 109 28.31 -3.36 1.69
N ALA A 110 29.42 -3.33 0.93
CA ALA A 110 30.68 -2.75 1.38
C ALA A 110 30.71 -1.20 1.34
N LEU A 111 29.80 -0.57 0.56
CA LEU A 111 29.74 0.87 0.42
C LEU A 111 28.93 1.52 1.55
N THR A 112 29.19 2.81 1.79
CA THR A 112 28.30 3.64 2.61
C THR A 112 27.12 4.12 1.77
N PRO A 113 25.99 4.52 2.41
CA PRO A 113 24.86 5.14 1.68
C PRO A 113 25.26 6.33 0.81
N ALA A 114 26.20 7.15 1.28
CA ALA A 114 26.72 8.28 0.50
C ALA A 114 27.46 7.82 -0.77
N GLN A 115 28.30 6.79 -0.65
CA GLN A 115 29.02 6.25 -1.81
C GLN A 115 28.09 5.61 -2.84
N ILE A 116 27.03 4.91 -2.39
CA ILE A 116 26.01 4.35 -3.28
C ILE A 116 25.32 5.46 -4.07
N ARG A 117 24.93 6.54 -3.39
CA ARG A 117 24.33 7.72 -4.01
C ARG A 117 25.28 8.38 -5.00
N ASP A 118 26.50 8.71 -4.58
CA ASP A 118 27.45 9.49 -5.37
C ASP A 118 27.91 8.73 -6.64
N GLN A 119 27.89 7.40 -6.60
CA GLN A 119 28.15 6.52 -7.75
C GLN A 119 26.89 6.13 -8.52
N ASN A 120 25.71 6.60 -8.13
CA ASN A 120 24.41 6.25 -8.72
C ASN A 120 24.19 4.73 -8.83
N LEU A 121 24.46 3.99 -7.77
CA LEU A 121 24.37 2.53 -7.73
C LEU A 121 23.11 2.01 -7.04
N TYR A 122 22.17 2.89 -6.63
CA TYR A 122 20.94 2.47 -5.99
C TYR A 122 20.05 1.70 -6.99
N PRO A 123 19.63 0.47 -6.67
CA PRO A 123 18.93 -0.36 -7.64
C PRO A 123 17.60 0.24 -8.07
N LYS A 124 17.26 0.15 -9.35
CA LYS A 124 15.99 0.69 -9.90
C LYS A 124 14.76 0.06 -9.26
N GLY A 125 14.82 -1.20 -8.84
CA GLY A 125 13.73 -1.89 -8.16
C GLY A 125 13.42 -1.32 -6.76
N PHE A 126 14.31 -0.52 -6.21
CA PHE A 126 14.08 0.18 -4.93
C PHE A 126 13.42 1.56 -5.09
N PHE A 127 13.25 2.04 -6.30
CA PHE A 127 12.55 3.29 -6.58
C PHE A 127 11.03 3.07 -6.47
N PRO A 128 10.25 4.14 -6.16
CA PRO A 128 8.80 4.04 -6.12
C PRO A 128 8.21 3.43 -7.39
N LEU A 129 7.16 2.62 -7.21
CA LEU A 129 6.40 2.06 -8.32
C LEU A 129 5.34 3.05 -8.80
N PRO A 130 5.26 3.31 -10.12
CA PRO A 130 4.21 4.15 -10.68
C PRO A 130 2.88 3.39 -10.77
N HIS A 131 1.77 4.09 -10.65
CA HIS A 131 0.48 3.54 -11.02
C HIS A 131 0.28 3.62 -12.54
N PRO A 132 -0.15 2.54 -13.21
CA PRO A 132 -0.22 2.50 -14.67
C PRO A 132 -1.30 3.40 -15.28
N ASN A 133 -2.39 3.64 -14.56
CA ASN A 133 -3.54 4.42 -15.02
C ASN A 133 -3.60 5.85 -14.47
N HIS A 134 -2.46 6.36 -13.97
CA HIS A 134 -2.41 7.74 -13.55
C HIS A 134 -2.41 8.68 -14.79
N PRO A 135 -3.16 9.81 -14.82
CA PRO A 135 -3.91 10.46 -13.73
C PRO A 135 -5.39 10.05 -13.61
N GLU A 136 -5.94 9.24 -14.51
CA GLU A 136 -7.36 8.90 -14.50
C GLU A 136 -7.79 8.11 -13.25
N GLY A 137 -6.85 7.62 -12.48
CA GLY A 137 -7.11 6.77 -11.35
C GLY A 137 -7.18 5.31 -11.78
N GLY A 138 -7.68 4.47 -10.89
CA GLY A 138 -7.85 3.06 -11.16
C GLY A 138 -7.25 2.18 -10.10
N MET A 139 -7.43 0.89 -10.31
CA MET A 139 -7.01 -0.15 -9.40
C MET A 139 -6.33 -1.27 -10.19
N ILE A 140 -5.43 -1.97 -9.53
CA ILE A 140 -4.81 -3.17 -10.05
C ILE A 140 -5.27 -4.31 -9.15
N PHE A 141 -6.15 -5.14 -9.67
CA PHE A 141 -6.58 -6.36 -8.98
C PHE A 141 -5.80 -7.56 -9.49
N PRO A 142 -5.36 -8.46 -8.61
CA PRO A 142 -4.86 -9.76 -9.03
C PRO A 142 -5.90 -10.51 -9.86
N HIS A 143 -5.46 -11.13 -10.93
CA HIS A 143 -6.34 -11.81 -11.89
C HIS A 143 -7.24 -12.85 -11.19
N PHE A 144 -6.66 -13.67 -10.31
CA PHE A 144 -7.41 -14.69 -9.57
C PHE A 144 -8.52 -14.09 -8.68
N ALA A 145 -8.30 -12.90 -8.11
CA ALA A 145 -9.32 -12.24 -7.28
C ALA A 145 -10.51 -11.79 -8.12
N ILE A 146 -10.25 -11.22 -9.31
CA ILE A 146 -11.32 -10.83 -10.26
C ILE A 146 -12.15 -12.06 -10.63
N ASP A 147 -11.51 -13.15 -11.00
CA ASP A 147 -12.19 -14.38 -11.43
C ASP A 147 -13.05 -14.98 -10.33
N GLU A 148 -12.52 -15.06 -9.10
CA GLU A 148 -13.25 -15.67 -8.00
C GLU A 148 -14.44 -14.80 -7.53
N ILE A 149 -14.29 -13.47 -7.50
CA ILE A 149 -15.38 -12.54 -7.19
C ILE A 149 -16.48 -12.63 -8.25
N LYS A 150 -16.10 -12.71 -9.52
CA LYS A 150 -17.04 -12.88 -10.62
C LYS A 150 -17.79 -14.21 -10.52
N LYS A 151 -17.10 -15.28 -10.19
CA LYS A 151 -17.69 -16.62 -10.03
C LYS A 151 -18.63 -16.70 -8.84
N GLN A 152 -18.28 -16.14 -7.68
CA GLN A 152 -19.07 -16.24 -6.45
C GLN A 152 -20.21 -15.24 -6.37
N GLU A 153 -20.01 -14.03 -6.87
CA GLU A 153 -20.95 -12.94 -6.70
C GLU A 153 -21.54 -12.42 -8.01
N GLY A 154 -21.05 -12.87 -9.16
CA GLY A 154 -21.43 -12.34 -10.47
C GLY A 154 -20.95 -10.90 -10.73
N ARG A 155 -20.19 -10.29 -9.80
CA ARG A 155 -19.61 -8.95 -9.99
C ARG A 155 -18.35 -9.02 -10.84
N ASP A 156 -18.30 -8.20 -11.87
CA ASP A 156 -17.14 -8.07 -12.73
C ASP A 156 -16.32 -6.83 -12.34
N LEU A 157 -15.17 -7.02 -11.72
CA LEU A 157 -14.23 -5.96 -11.37
C LEU A 157 -13.39 -5.51 -12.56
N THR A 158 -13.46 -6.19 -13.69
CA THR A 158 -12.80 -5.75 -14.93
C THR A 158 -13.46 -4.48 -15.45
N ARG A 159 -12.70 -3.40 -15.43
CA ARG A 159 -13.13 -2.08 -15.91
C ARG A 159 -12.03 -1.51 -16.80
N PHE A 160 -11.78 -0.20 -16.69
CA PHE A 160 -10.53 0.38 -17.22
C PHE A 160 -9.33 0.10 -16.32
N ASP A 161 -9.56 -0.40 -15.10
CA ASP A 161 -8.51 -0.87 -14.21
C ASP A 161 -7.74 -2.05 -14.81
N LEU A 162 -6.54 -2.26 -14.38
CA LEU A 162 -5.78 -3.45 -14.72
C LEU A 162 -6.22 -4.63 -13.87
N ASP A 163 -6.22 -5.80 -14.47
CA ASP A 163 -6.57 -7.08 -13.84
C ASP A 163 -5.33 -7.90 -13.45
N PHE A 164 -4.13 -7.35 -13.66
CA PHE A 164 -2.89 -8.03 -13.41
C PHE A 164 -1.72 -7.05 -13.37
N ASP A 165 -0.79 -7.28 -12.46
CA ASP A 165 0.43 -6.48 -12.32
C ASP A 165 1.65 -7.33 -12.00
N LEU A 166 1.63 -8.08 -10.89
CA LEU A 166 2.67 -9.02 -10.51
C LEU A 166 2.22 -10.46 -10.77
N PRO A 167 3.16 -11.38 -11.09
CA PRO A 167 2.85 -12.81 -11.10
C PRO A 167 2.27 -13.27 -9.76
N ASP A 168 1.29 -14.19 -9.81
CA ASP A 168 0.54 -14.65 -8.64
C ASP A 168 1.44 -15.18 -7.51
N HIS A 169 2.59 -15.76 -7.85
CA HIS A 169 3.50 -16.29 -6.83
C HIS A 169 4.16 -15.21 -5.95
N PHE A 170 4.17 -13.93 -6.35
CA PHE A 170 4.60 -12.81 -5.52
C PHE A 170 3.48 -12.14 -4.72
N LEU A 171 2.26 -12.63 -4.82
CA LEU A 171 1.10 -12.07 -4.16
C LEU A 171 0.73 -12.89 -2.92
N PRO A 172 -0.08 -12.35 -1.99
CA PRO A 172 -0.62 -13.12 -0.87
C PRO A 172 -1.38 -14.36 -1.33
N GLU A 173 -1.60 -15.31 -0.42
CA GLU A 173 -2.45 -16.44 -0.73
C GLU A 173 -3.92 -16.01 -0.83
N PHE A 174 -4.67 -16.69 -1.69
CA PHE A 174 -6.07 -16.38 -1.94
C PHE A 174 -6.93 -17.65 -1.92
N PRO A 175 -8.01 -17.66 -1.13
CA PRO A 175 -8.39 -16.70 -0.11
C PRO A 175 -7.42 -16.76 1.09
N ALA A 176 -7.23 -15.63 1.78
CA ALA A 176 -6.40 -15.60 2.99
C ALA A 176 -7.11 -16.25 4.17
N ALA A 177 -6.37 -16.78 5.13
CA ALA A 177 -6.92 -17.20 6.42
C ALA A 177 -7.40 -15.96 7.22
N LEU A 178 -8.52 -16.10 7.94
CA LEU A 178 -9.07 -15.07 8.79
C LEU A 178 -9.02 -15.50 10.26
N PHE A 179 -8.32 -14.71 11.07
CA PHE A 179 -8.14 -14.95 12.50
C PHE A 179 -8.85 -13.87 13.32
N LEU A 180 -9.35 -14.24 14.51
CA LEU A 180 -10.05 -13.33 15.41
C LEU A 180 -9.39 -13.32 16.80
N THR A 181 -9.14 -12.13 17.34
CA THR A 181 -8.61 -11.94 18.71
C THR A 181 -9.55 -12.48 19.77
N THR A 182 -10.86 -12.47 19.51
CA THR A 182 -11.91 -12.95 20.41
C THR A 182 -12.11 -14.47 20.38
N ARG A 183 -11.61 -15.14 19.34
CA ARG A 183 -11.78 -16.58 19.12
C ARG A 183 -10.51 -17.24 18.59
N PRO A 184 -9.37 -17.11 19.29
CA PRO A 184 -8.11 -17.74 18.87
C PRO A 184 -8.19 -19.28 18.84
N ASP A 185 -9.14 -19.84 19.54
CA ASP A 185 -9.44 -21.28 19.59
C ASP A 185 -9.93 -21.85 18.26
N LEU A 186 -10.53 -21.04 17.40
CA LEU A 186 -11.10 -21.49 16.13
C LEU A 186 -10.10 -21.52 14.97
N GLY A 187 -8.93 -20.88 15.11
CA GLY A 187 -7.98 -20.76 14.00
C GLY A 187 -8.57 -19.96 12.84
N ASP A 188 -8.47 -20.48 11.61
CA ASP A 188 -9.06 -19.85 10.41
C ASP A 188 -10.59 -19.95 10.41
N VAL A 189 -11.27 -18.88 10.82
CA VAL A 189 -12.74 -18.83 10.87
C VAL A 189 -13.39 -18.74 9.48
N SER A 190 -12.63 -18.42 8.44
CA SER A 190 -13.14 -18.46 7.06
C SER A 190 -13.30 -19.89 6.51
N GLN A 191 -12.76 -20.89 7.20
CA GLN A 191 -12.76 -22.29 6.78
C GLN A 191 -12.20 -22.49 5.37
N GLY A 192 -11.24 -21.64 4.99
CA GLY A 192 -10.64 -21.67 3.67
C GLY A 192 -11.49 -21.09 2.54
N LYS A 193 -12.58 -20.40 2.86
CA LYS A 193 -13.46 -19.77 1.85
C LYS A 193 -13.17 -18.29 1.73
N LEU A 194 -13.41 -17.74 0.55
CA LEU A 194 -13.55 -16.30 0.38
C LEU A 194 -14.83 -15.86 1.09
N VAL A 195 -14.71 -14.89 2.00
CA VAL A 195 -15.85 -14.32 2.71
C VAL A 195 -16.52 -13.28 1.81
N THR A 196 -17.78 -13.51 1.47
CA THR A 196 -18.58 -12.69 0.56
C THR A 196 -19.94 -12.36 1.16
N ILE A 197 -20.67 -11.45 0.53
CA ILE A 197 -22.05 -11.14 0.92
C ILE A 197 -22.98 -12.38 0.90
N ASN A 198 -22.64 -13.39 0.12
CA ASN A 198 -23.45 -14.59 -0.03
C ASN A 198 -23.26 -15.64 1.07
N ASN A 199 -22.12 -15.60 1.79
CA ASN A 199 -21.76 -16.63 2.76
C ASN A 199 -21.35 -16.11 4.15
N TYR A 200 -21.18 -14.79 4.34
CA TYR A 200 -20.72 -14.23 5.60
C TYR A 200 -21.59 -14.65 6.79
N TYR A 201 -22.91 -14.69 6.61
CA TYR A 201 -23.83 -15.04 7.68
C TYR A 201 -23.66 -16.49 8.11
N GLU A 202 -23.62 -17.42 7.14
CA GLU A 202 -23.43 -18.85 7.42
C GLU A 202 -22.11 -19.12 8.16
N LEU A 203 -21.03 -18.45 7.74
CA LEU A 203 -19.71 -18.65 8.33
C LEU A 203 -19.57 -18.05 9.73
N PHE A 204 -20.21 -16.93 10.02
CA PHE A 204 -19.93 -16.14 11.22
C PHE A 204 -21.08 -16.05 12.22
N ASN A 205 -22.27 -16.58 11.90
CA ASN A 205 -23.37 -16.65 12.86
C ASN A 205 -22.97 -17.52 14.05
N GLY A 206 -23.15 -16.98 15.27
CA GLY A 206 -22.71 -17.63 16.51
C GLY A 206 -21.23 -17.44 16.86
N ILE A 207 -20.42 -16.83 15.96
CA ILE A 207 -19.04 -16.45 16.22
C ILE A 207 -18.95 -14.97 16.56
N LEU A 208 -19.58 -14.13 15.74
CA LEU A 208 -19.60 -12.67 15.90
C LEU A 208 -20.86 -12.24 16.67
N ASN A 209 -20.73 -11.17 17.44
CA ASN A 209 -21.89 -10.50 18.02
C ASN A 209 -22.70 -9.76 16.93
N PRO A 210 -23.95 -9.32 17.22
CA PRO A 210 -24.81 -8.71 16.18
C PRO A 210 -24.21 -7.47 15.51
N LYS A 211 -23.48 -6.62 16.25
CA LYS A 211 -22.82 -5.42 15.68
C LYS A 211 -21.68 -5.82 14.73
N GLN A 212 -20.86 -6.76 15.18
CA GLN A 212 -19.73 -7.28 14.37
C GLN A 212 -20.22 -8.00 13.12
N LEU A 213 -21.31 -8.78 13.24
CA LEU A 213 -21.89 -9.47 12.08
C LEU A 213 -22.46 -8.49 11.05
N GLU A 214 -23.12 -7.41 11.52
CA GLU A 214 -23.58 -6.33 10.64
C GLU A 214 -22.39 -5.57 10.04
N GLY A 215 -21.35 -5.30 10.83
CA GLY A 215 -20.10 -4.69 10.34
C GLY A 215 -19.44 -5.52 9.24
N LEU A 216 -19.38 -6.85 9.43
CA LEU A 216 -18.86 -7.74 8.39
C LEU A 216 -19.72 -7.70 7.13
N ARG A 217 -21.06 -7.71 7.28
CA ARG A 217 -21.98 -7.56 6.15
C ARG A 217 -21.67 -6.30 5.35
N LEU A 218 -21.41 -5.18 6.03
CA LEU A 218 -21.06 -3.92 5.38
C LEU A 218 -19.71 -3.98 4.68
N LEU A 219 -18.69 -4.61 5.28
CA LEU A 219 -17.36 -4.75 4.66
C LEU A 219 -17.38 -5.60 3.39
N VAL A 220 -18.30 -6.56 3.27
CA VAL A 220 -18.48 -7.37 2.05
C VAL A 220 -19.56 -6.83 1.11
N THR A 221 -20.23 -5.73 1.47
CA THR A 221 -21.24 -5.08 0.62
C THR A 221 -20.56 -4.12 -0.36
N PRO A 222 -20.81 -4.24 -1.66
CA PRO A 222 -20.25 -3.31 -2.64
C PRO A 222 -20.78 -1.88 -2.46
N PHE A 223 -19.88 -0.92 -2.40
CA PHE A 223 -20.17 0.51 -2.40
C PHE A 223 -19.93 1.12 -3.79
N PRO A 224 -20.68 2.19 -4.16
CA PRO A 224 -20.38 2.96 -5.36
C PRO A 224 -18.97 3.58 -5.28
N GLN A 225 -18.15 3.34 -6.28
CA GLN A 225 -16.80 3.85 -6.33
C GLN A 225 -16.76 5.18 -7.09
N GLN A 226 -16.41 6.27 -6.40
CA GLN A 226 -16.46 7.62 -6.97
C GLN A 226 -15.10 8.17 -7.31
N GLN A 227 -14.14 8.02 -6.40
CA GLN A 227 -12.84 8.69 -6.52
C GLN A 227 -12.06 8.26 -7.77
N PHE A 228 -12.21 7.01 -8.19
CA PHE A 228 -11.51 6.47 -9.35
C PHE A 228 -12.25 6.65 -10.66
N ASN A 229 -13.49 7.13 -10.60
CA ASN A 229 -14.32 7.38 -11.76
C ASN A 229 -14.45 8.90 -11.98
N GLN A 230 -13.55 9.48 -12.73
CA GLN A 230 -13.57 10.90 -13.07
C GLN A 230 -14.56 11.15 -14.22
N THR A 231 -15.86 10.96 -13.96
CA THR A 231 -16.92 10.97 -14.95
C THR A 231 -18.20 11.56 -14.39
N GLU A 232 -19.20 11.74 -15.26
CA GLU A 232 -20.56 12.13 -14.84
C GLU A 232 -21.20 11.13 -13.87
N ASP A 233 -20.75 9.87 -13.86
CA ASP A 233 -21.23 8.85 -12.94
C ASP A 233 -21.04 9.25 -11.47
N ARG A 234 -20.05 10.08 -11.17
CA ARG A 234 -19.86 10.68 -9.84
C ARG A 234 -21.02 11.57 -9.39
N ARG A 235 -21.78 12.12 -10.33
CA ARG A 235 -22.88 13.07 -10.09
C ARG A 235 -24.25 12.45 -10.25
N THR A 236 -24.35 11.24 -10.79
CA THR A 236 -25.63 10.58 -11.03
C THR A 236 -26.12 9.84 -9.79
N ALA A 237 -27.42 9.57 -9.74
CA ALA A 237 -28.01 8.69 -8.73
C ALA A 237 -27.72 7.21 -9.01
N THR A 238 -27.34 6.86 -10.23
CA THR A 238 -26.96 5.49 -10.60
C THR A 238 -25.59 5.18 -10.04
N PRO A 239 -25.45 4.11 -9.25
CA PRO A 239 -24.16 3.70 -8.73
C PRO A 239 -23.18 3.35 -9.86
N SER A 240 -21.92 3.74 -9.69
CA SER A 240 -20.82 3.17 -10.46
C SER A 240 -20.64 1.69 -10.11
N ARG A 241 -19.69 1.01 -10.75
CA ARG A 241 -19.36 -0.37 -10.39
C ARG A 241 -18.98 -0.44 -8.92
N GLY A 242 -19.65 -1.32 -8.18
CA GLY A 242 -19.44 -1.47 -6.77
C GLY A 242 -18.11 -2.18 -6.45
N VAL A 243 -17.42 -1.70 -5.43
CA VAL A 243 -16.26 -2.34 -4.82
C VAL A 243 -16.56 -2.50 -3.33
N ALA A 244 -16.36 -3.70 -2.79
CA ALA A 244 -16.44 -3.95 -1.36
C ALA A 244 -15.07 -3.74 -0.69
N CYS A 245 -15.05 -3.45 0.60
CA CYS A 245 -13.79 -3.35 1.33
C CYS A 245 -12.98 -4.66 1.23
N PHE A 246 -13.66 -5.81 1.31
CA PHE A 246 -13.04 -7.12 1.19
C PHE A 246 -12.61 -7.51 -0.23
N ASP A 247 -12.91 -6.72 -1.26
CA ASP A 247 -12.32 -6.94 -2.58
C ASP A 247 -10.80 -6.67 -2.58
N CYS A 248 -10.34 -5.72 -1.76
CA CYS A 248 -8.92 -5.41 -1.56
C CYS A 248 -8.39 -6.01 -0.24
N HIS A 249 -9.13 -5.82 0.88
CA HIS A 249 -8.79 -6.37 2.20
C HIS A 249 -9.36 -7.76 2.40
N GLN A 250 -9.06 -8.64 1.50
CA GLN A 250 -9.65 -9.95 1.36
C GLN A 250 -9.48 -10.80 2.64
N ASN A 251 -10.62 -11.24 3.23
CA ASN A 251 -10.67 -11.95 4.53
C ASN A 251 -9.90 -11.21 5.65
N GLY A 252 -9.94 -9.86 5.65
CA GLY A 252 -9.22 -9.07 6.64
C GLY A 252 -7.70 -9.00 6.43
N ASN A 253 -7.18 -9.62 5.38
CA ASN A 253 -5.80 -9.50 4.94
C ASN A 253 -5.70 -8.53 3.75
N THR A 254 -4.70 -8.67 2.93
CA THR A 254 -4.57 -8.09 1.60
C THR A 254 -4.59 -9.19 0.54
N ASN A 255 -4.95 -8.84 -0.68
CA ASN A 255 -4.74 -9.68 -1.85
C ASN A 255 -3.63 -9.14 -2.77
N GLY A 256 -2.92 -8.08 -2.35
CA GLY A 256 -1.91 -7.41 -3.15
C GLY A 256 -2.49 -6.42 -4.17
N ALA A 257 -3.80 -6.11 -4.10
CA ALA A 257 -4.39 -5.07 -4.93
C ALA A 257 -3.72 -3.71 -4.65
N ALA A 258 -3.45 -2.97 -5.71
CA ALA A 258 -2.87 -1.64 -5.62
C ALA A 258 -3.83 -0.60 -6.22
N HIS A 259 -3.82 0.60 -5.68
CA HIS A 259 -4.72 1.66 -6.11
C HIS A 259 -4.11 3.04 -5.95
N LEU A 260 -4.69 4.02 -6.65
CA LEU A 260 -4.48 5.44 -6.41
C LEU A 260 -5.41 5.88 -5.30
N VAL A 261 -4.87 6.12 -4.13
CA VAL A 261 -5.63 6.67 -3.02
C VAL A 261 -5.44 8.17 -2.98
N GLY A 262 -6.52 8.86 -2.66
CA GLY A 262 -6.41 10.16 -2.05
C GLY A 262 -5.78 9.98 -0.68
N ASP A 263 -4.48 10.04 -0.61
CA ASP A 263 -3.80 10.06 0.67
C ASP A 263 -4.25 11.30 1.46
N ILE A 264 -4.29 11.20 2.76
CA ILE A 264 -4.60 12.29 3.69
C ILE A 264 -3.56 13.41 3.66
N ARG A 265 -2.42 13.20 3.06
CA ARG A 265 -1.49 14.29 2.75
C ARG A 265 -2.17 15.26 1.79
N PRO A 266 -1.98 16.57 1.95
CA PRO A 266 -2.29 17.53 0.90
C PRO A 266 -1.31 17.29 -0.24
N GLN A 267 -1.57 16.27 -1.03
CA GLN A 267 -0.70 15.83 -2.10
C GLN A 267 -1.17 16.40 -3.42
N GLN A 268 -0.21 16.92 -4.13
CA GLN A 268 -0.38 17.35 -5.52
C GLN A 268 -0.22 16.20 -6.49
N PHE A 269 0.28 15.06 -6.03
CA PHE A 269 0.71 13.95 -6.86
C PHE A 269 0.00 12.68 -6.43
N ARG A 270 -0.41 11.92 -7.40
CA ARG A 270 -0.96 10.59 -7.21
C ARG A 270 0.16 9.57 -7.31
N HIS A 271 0.11 8.54 -6.49
CA HIS A 271 1.09 7.47 -6.48
C HIS A 271 0.38 6.15 -6.19
N ARG A 272 1.05 5.06 -6.51
CA ARG A 272 0.57 3.73 -6.22
C ARG A 272 0.63 3.47 -4.72
N ILE A 273 -0.45 2.90 -4.18
CA ILE A 273 -0.49 2.34 -2.83
C ILE A 273 -0.98 0.90 -2.91
N GLU A 274 -0.23 0.02 -2.31
CA GLU A 274 -0.61 -1.36 -2.13
C GLU A 274 -1.53 -1.47 -0.90
N THR A 275 -2.52 -2.36 -0.97
CA THR A 275 -3.51 -2.55 0.08
C THR A 275 -2.89 -3.19 1.31
N THR A 276 -2.96 -2.52 2.46
CA THR A 276 -2.47 -3.06 3.73
C THR A 276 -3.47 -4.04 4.35
N PRO A 277 -3.00 -5.04 5.14
CA PRO A 277 -3.91 -5.90 5.90
C PRO A 277 -4.65 -5.12 6.99
N LEU A 278 -5.86 -5.58 7.33
CA LEU A 278 -6.62 -5.09 8.50
C LEU A 278 -6.26 -5.84 9.79
N ARG A 279 -5.39 -6.83 9.71
CA ARG A 279 -4.93 -7.61 10.87
C ARG A 279 -4.23 -6.73 11.88
N GLY A 280 -4.65 -6.82 13.14
CA GLY A 280 -4.04 -6.06 14.22
C GLY A 280 -4.31 -4.55 14.21
N VAL A 281 -5.40 -4.07 13.61
CA VAL A 281 -5.74 -2.64 13.67
C VAL A 281 -5.98 -2.16 15.11
N ASN A 282 -6.43 -3.05 16.00
CA ASN A 282 -6.66 -2.77 17.42
C ASN A 282 -5.41 -2.34 18.19
N ILE A 283 -4.23 -2.76 17.75
CA ILE A 283 -2.95 -2.38 18.40
C ILE A 283 -2.33 -1.14 17.76
N GLN A 284 -2.80 -0.72 16.63
CA GLN A 284 -2.29 0.45 15.95
C GLN A 284 -2.79 1.74 16.60
N ARG A 285 -1.96 2.78 16.57
CA ARG A 285 -2.29 4.11 17.09
C ARG A 285 -2.04 5.13 16.00
N LEU A 286 -3.07 5.94 15.76
CA LEU A 286 -3.18 6.85 14.64
C LEU A 286 -3.04 6.12 13.29
N PHE A 287 -4.07 6.23 12.48
CA PHE A 287 -4.24 5.48 11.25
C PHE A 287 -3.81 6.28 10.02
N GLY A 288 -3.63 5.54 8.90
CA GLY A 288 -3.04 6.07 7.68
C GLY A 288 -1.51 6.16 7.74
N SER A 289 -0.86 6.16 6.59
CA SER A 289 0.60 6.23 6.45
C SER A 289 1.21 7.49 7.11
N GLN A 290 0.40 8.53 7.28
CA GLN A 290 0.76 9.81 7.90
C GLN A 290 0.21 10.00 9.32
N ARG A 291 -0.40 8.99 9.92
CA ARG A 291 -1.00 9.06 11.27
C ARG A 291 -2.01 10.20 11.44
N ALA A 292 -2.75 10.54 10.41
CA ALA A 292 -3.67 11.69 10.43
C ALA A 292 -5.05 11.37 11.01
N LEU A 293 -5.39 10.08 11.16
CA LEU A 293 -6.68 9.62 11.67
C LEU A 293 -6.53 8.99 13.04
N LYS A 294 -7.49 9.21 13.93
CA LYS A 294 -7.38 8.86 15.36
C LYS A 294 -7.80 7.44 15.66
N THR A 295 -8.89 6.99 15.02
CA THR A 295 -9.57 5.73 15.34
C THR A 295 -9.82 4.93 14.05
N VAL A 296 -10.25 3.69 14.22
CA VAL A 296 -10.69 2.85 13.09
C VAL A 296 -11.93 3.44 12.45
N GLU A 297 -12.84 4.04 13.25
CA GLU A 297 -14.02 4.74 12.74
C GLU A 297 -13.62 5.93 11.86
N ASP A 298 -12.68 6.77 12.31
CA ASP A 298 -12.19 7.89 11.50
C ASP A 298 -11.63 7.43 10.15
N PHE A 299 -10.88 6.32 10.17
CA PHE A 299 -10.31 5.75 8.95
C PHE A 299 -11.39 5.17 8.05
N THR A 300 -12.32 4.40 8.60
CA THR A 300 -13.43 3.79 7.88
C THR A 300 -14.35 4.87 7.27
N GLU A 301 -14.63 5.93 8.01
CA GLU A 301 -15.38 7.09 7.51
C GLU A 301 -14.63 7.82 6.38
N PHE A 302 -13.32 7.99 6.56
CA PHE A 302 -12.46 8.60 5.54
C PHE A 302 -12.51 7.80 4.24
N GLU A 303 -12.33 6.48 4.29
CA GLU A 303 -12.36 5.63 3.10
C GLU A 303 -13.72 5.67 2.40
N GLN A 304 -14.80 5.56 3.15
CA GLN A 304 -16.14 5.67 2.56
C GLN A 304 -16.36 7.01 1.87
N ARG A 305 -16.03 8.09 2.56
CA ARG A 305 -16.25 9.43 2.06
C ARG A 305 -15.32 9.78 0.90
N ALA A 306 -14.03 9.52 1.05
CA ALA A 306 -13.02 9.92 0.09
C ALA A 306 -12.95 8.96 -1.10
N ALA A 307 -12.95 7.65 -0.84
CA ALA A 307 -12.78 6.65 -1.89
C ALA A 307 -14.07 6.35 -2.67
N TYR A 308 -15.22 6.34 -1.99
CA TYR A 308 -16.48 5.90 -2.61
C TYR A 308 -17.43 7.04 -2.96
N PHE A 309 -17.40 8.15 -2.23
CA PHE A 309 -18.38 9.23 -2.38
C PHE A 309 -17.77 10.61 -2.67
N ASP A 310 -16.46 10.68 -2.88
CA ASP A 310 -15.73 11.92 -3.20
C ASP A 310 -16.00 13.05 -2.19
N GLY A 311 -16.24 12.71 -0.94
CA GLY A 311 -16.54 13.64 0.14
C GLY A 311 -17.93 14.28 0.11
N ASP A 312 -18.79 13.94 -0.86
CA ASP A 312 -20.08 14.58 -1.06
C ASP A 312 -21.23 13.74 -0.46
N PRO A 313 -21.83 14.17 0.68
CA PRO A 313 -22.92 13.46 1.32
C PRO A 313 -24.22 13.49 0.48
N VAL A 314 -24.40 14.46 -0.41
CA VAL A 314 -25.57 14.53 -1.29
C VAL A 314 -25.47 13.43 -2.36
N ILE A 315 -24.29 13.25 -2.93
CA ILE A 315 -24.03 12.15 -3.88
C ILE A 315 -24.20 10.80 -3.17
N ALA A 316 -23.64 10.65 -1.95
CA ALA A 316 -23.80 9.44 -1.16
C ALA A 316 -25.27 9.07 -0.94
N THR A 317 -26.10 10.07 -0.55
CA THR A 317 -27.55 9.88 -0.36
C THR A 317 -28.23 9.46 -1.66
N LYS A 318 -27.92 10.10 -2.78
CA LYS A 318 -28.48 9.75 -4.11
C LYS A 318 -28.12 8.32 -4.52
N LYS A 319 -27.01 7.81 -4.04
CA LYS A 319 -26.54 6.43 -4.29
C LYS A 319 -27.03 5.42 -3.25
N GLY A 320 -27.98 5.82 -2.42
CA GLY A 320 -28.65 4.93 -1.46
C GLY A 320 -27.98 4.78 -0.11
N VAL A 321 -26.94 5.57 0.19
CA VAL A 321 -26.33 5.58 1.53
C VAL A 321 -27.20 6.43 2.45
N ASN A 322 -27.66 5.85 3.56
CA ASN A 322 -28.37 6.58 4.60
C ASN A 322 -27.37 7.33 5.48
N VAL A 323 -27.18 8.60 5.21
CA VAL A 323 -26.23 9.45 5.95
C VAL A 323 -26.62 9.64 7.43
N LEU A 324 -27.88 9.42 7.81
CA LEU A 324 -28.33 9.50 9.19
C LEU A 324 -27.91 8.27 10.00
N GLU A 325 -27.79 7.12 9.38
CA GLU A 325 -27.34 5.87 9.99
C GLU A 325 -25.84 5.65 9.84
N ARG A 326 -25.16 6.50 9.10
CA ARG A 326 -23.74 6.33 8.75
C ARG A 326 -22.83 6.18 9.95
N GLY A 327 -23.09 6.90 11.04
CA GLY A 327 -22.31 6.77 12.26
C GLY A 327 -22.39 5.35 12.85
N SER A 328 -23.57 4.74 12.88
CA SER A 328 -23.76 3.35 13.33
C SER A 328 -23.10 2.36 12.39
N GLN A 329 -23.20 2.58 11.08
CA GLN A 329 -22.57 1.71 10.07
C GLN A 329 -21.05 1.72 10.19
N VAL A 330 -20.46 2.90 10.31
CA VAL A 330 -19.01 3.07 10.52
C VAL A 330 -18.57 2.38 11.81
N HIS A 331 -19.31 2.57 12.90
CA HIS A 331 -19.03 1.92 14.18
C HIS A 331 -19.08 0.40 14.07
N PHE A 332 -20.09 -0.17 13.41
CA PHE A 332 -20.18 -1.62 13.25
C PHE A 332 -19.05 -2.20 12.39
N MET A 333 -18.64 -1.50 11.34
CA MET A 333 -17.47 -1.88 10.57
C MET A 333 -16.19 -1.81 11.39
N ALA A 334 -16.02 -0.80 12.25
CA ALA A 334 -14.87 -0.70 13.13
C ALA A 334 -14.85 -1.84 14.15
N GLU A 335 -15.97 -2.18 14.77
CA GLU A 335 -16.10 -3.27 15.75
C GLU A 335 -15.60 -4.63 15.21
N VAL A 336 -15.83 -4.94 13.94
CA VAL A 336 -15.30 -6.18 13.36
C VAL A 336 -13.84 -6.03 12.94
N GLN A 337 -13.42 -4.88 12.44
CA GLN A 337 -12.02 -4.65 12.09
C GLN A 337 -11.10 -4.77 13.32
N GLU A 338 -11.53 -4.27 14.48
CA GLU A 338 -10.74 -4.31 15.72
C GLU A 338 -10.51 -5.71 16.28
N ILE A 339 -11.25 -6.71 15.82
CA ILE A 339 -11.03 -8.09 16.24
C ILE A 339 -10.31 -8.96 15.19
N LEU A 340 -9.95 -8.40 14.03
CA LEU A 340 -9.13 -9.09 13.04
C LEU A 340 -7.70 -9.24 13.55
N ASP A 341 -7.25 -10.50 13.67
CA ASP A 341 -5.99 -10.83 14.31
C ASP A 341 -4.90 -11.22 13.30
N PHE A 342 -3.68 -11.15 13.77
CA PHE A 342 -2.53 -11.72 13.09
C PHE A 342 -2.62 -13.25 13.03
N PRO A 343 -1.94 -13.88 12.06
CA PRO A 343 -1.79 -15.33 12.08
C PRO A 343 -1.06 -15.79 13.35
N PRO A 344 -1.32 -16.99 13.85
CA PRO A 344 -0.60 -17.55 14.98
C PRO A 344 0.91 -17.57 14.74
N ALA A 345 1.68 -17.18 15.74
CA ALA A 345 3.14 -17.26 15.73
C ALA A 345 3.63 -18.14 16.91
N PRO A 346 3.54 -19.46 16.76
CA PRO A 346 3.72 -20.42 17.88
C PRO A 346 5.14 -20.44 18.45
N LYS A 347 6.11 -19.83 17.74
CA LYS A 347 7.50 -19.72 18.20
C LYS A 347 7.75 -18.49 19.07
N LEU A 348 6.80 -17.57 19.18
CA LEU A 348 6.94 -16.37 19.99
C LEU A 348 6.34 -16.58 21.39
N ASP A 349 6.98 -15.98 22.39
CA ASP A 349 6.43 -15.81 23.72
C ASP A 349 5.47 -14.59 23.80
N LEU A 350 4.92 -14.35 24.99
CA LEU A 350 3.99 -13.23 25.23
C LEU A 350 4.62 -11.83 25.03
N PHE A 351 5.95 -11.76 25.07
CA PHE A 351 6.69 -10.51 24.84
C PHE A 351 7.13 -10.36 23.38
N GLY A 352 6.72 -11.26 22.51
CA GLY A 352 7.08 -11.25 21.09
C GLY A 352 8.52 -11.75 20.83
N LYS A 353 9.19 -12.39 21.80
CA LYS A 353 10.52 -12.97 21.62
C LYS A 353 10.42 -14.43 21.21
N LEU A 354 11.40 -14.91 20.45
CA LEU A 354 11.47 -16.33 20.13
C LEU A 354 11.70 -17.18 21.39
N ASP A 355 10.89 -18.23 21.52
CA ASP A 355 11.14 -19.31 22.48
C ASP A 355 12.31 -20.18 21.97
N PRO A 356 13.44 -20.23 22.70
CA PRO A 356 14.62 -21.01 22.25
C PRO A 356 14.34 -22.50 22.08
N ALA A 357 13.31 -23.03 22.75
CA ALA A 357 12.95 -24.45 22.63
C ALA A 357 12.18 -24.75 21.31
N ARG A 358 11.63 -23.73 20.65
CA ARG A 358 10.82 -23.87 19.44
C ARG A 358 11.48 -23.27 18.21
N ALA A 359 12.37 -22.32 18.41
CA ALA A 359 13.04 -21.62 17.34
C ALA A 359 14.26 -22.40 16.81
N THR A 360 14.53 -22.22 15.53
CA THR A 360 15.76 -22.75 14.93
C THR A 360 16.97 -21.87 15.28
N PRO A 361 18.21 -22.41 15.22
CA PRO A 361 19.40 -21.58 15.43
C PRO A 361 19.51 -20.38 14.49
N ALA A 362 19.05 -20.49 13.25
CA ALA A 362 19.02 -19.38 12.28
C ALA A 362 18.07 -18.28 12.72
N GLU A 363 16.85 -18.63 13.15
CA GLU A 363 15.86 -17.67 13.66
C GLU A 363 16.38 -16.94 14.90
N LEU A 364 17.04 -17.65 15.83
CA LEU A 364 17.61 -17.03 17.02
C LEU A 364 18.73 -16.04 16.69
N ARG A 365 19.66 -16.39 15.78
CA ARG A 365 20.67 -15.44 15.28
C ARG A 365 20.01 -14.26 14.56
N GLY A 366 18.98 -14.51 13.76
CA GLY A 366 18.20 -13.48 13.09
C GLY A 366 17.55 -12.51 14.06
N GLN A 367 17.01 -13.01 15.17
CA GLN A 367 16.50 -12.18 16.26
C GLN A 367 17.61 -11.29 16.86
N GLU A 368 18.79 -11.83 17.14
CA GLU A 368 19.91 -11.04 17.63
C GLU A 368 20.32 -9.93 16.66
N ILE A 369 20.33 -10.23 15.35
CA ILE A 369 20.62 -9.24 14.31
C ILE A 369 19.54 -8.15 14.27
N PHE A 370 18.27 -8.54 14.35
CA PHE A 370 17.13 -7.62 14.34
C PHE A 370 17.20 -6.59 15.49
N PHE A 371 17.57 -7.06 16.70
CA PHE A 371 17.70 -6.20 17.89
C PHE A 371 19.05 -5.50 17.99
N GLY A 372 20.06 -5.95 17.27
CA GLY A 372 21.42 -5.43 17.31
C GLY A 372 21.84 -4.75 16.02
N LYS A 373 22.74 -5.39 15.29
CA LYS A 373 23.39 -4.84 14.08
C LYS A 373 22.42 -4.39 12.99
N GLY A 374 21.28 -5.06 12.84
CA GLY A 374 20.26 -4.72 11.84
C GLY A 374 19.45 -3.47 12.17
N GLN A 375 19.47 -3.00 13.43
CA GLN A 375 18.79 -1.80 13.93
C GLN A 375 17.25 -1.78 13.72
N CYS A 376 16.65 -2.92 13.35
CA CYS A 376 15.21 -2.99 13.00
C CYS A 376 14.32 -2.67 14.22
N ALA A 377 14.72 -3.13 15.41
CA ALA A 377 14.00 -2.94 16.66
C ALA A 377 13.95 -1.49 17.15
N SER A 378 14.70 -0.56 16.55
CA SER A 378 14.62 0.87 16.87
C SER A 378 13.28 1.49 16.46
N CYS A 379 12.61 0.90 15.46
CA CYS A 379 11.28 1.28 15.00
C CYS A 379 10.26 0.14 15.21
N HIS A 380 10.66 -1.10 14.92
CA HIS A 380 9.81 -2.27 15.04
C HIS A 380 9.95 -2.96 16.41
N THR A 381 9.36 -2.36 17.45
CA THR A 381 9.43 -2.87 18.83
C THR A 381 8.42 -3.98 19.10
N PRO A 382 8.82 -5.08 19.81
CA PRO A 382 7.87 -6.13 20.19
C PRO A 382 6.85 -5.64 21.22
N PRO A 383 5.72 -6.34 21.44
CA PRO A 383 5.41 -7.68 20.90
C PRO A 383 4.83 -7.69 19.48
N PHE A 384 4.40 -6.55 18.93
CA PHE A 384 3.77 -6.46 17.62
C PHE A 384 4.71 -5.93 16.54
N TYR A 385 5.94 -5.58 16.92
CA TYR A 385 6.97 -5.09 16.00
C TYR A 385 6.57 -3.79 15.30
N THR A 386 6.07 -2.85 16.08
CA THR A 386 5.78 -1.45 15.71
C THR A 386 5.94 -0.56 16.93
N ASP A 387 6.42 0.65 16.73
CA ASP A 387 6.38 1.73 17.73
C ASP A 387 5.20 2.69 17.50
N ASN A 388 4.44 2.47 16.44
CA ASN A 388 3.36 3.37 15.99
C ASN A 388 3.81 4.81 15.69
N LEU A 389 5.10 5.06 15.53
CA LEU A 389 5.64 6.37 15.19
C LEU A 389 5.87 6.52 13.69
N MET A 390 6.29 7.70 13.27
CA MET A 390 6.68 7.98 11.89
C MET A 390 8.18 8.16 11.82
N HIS A 391 8.79 7.52 10.82
CA HIS A 391 10.22 7.62 10.57
C HIS A 391 10.49 8.02 9.13
N ASN A 392 11.45 8.95 8.96
CA ASN A 392 11.95 9.34 7.65
C ASN A 392 13.22 8.55 7.33
N LEU A 393 13.11 7.62 6.40
CA LEU A 393 14.26 6.84 5.92
C LEU A 393 15.15 7.63 4.95
N GLU A 394 14.75 8.85 4.59
CA GLU A 394 15.47 9.75 3.66
C GLU A 394 15.84 9.06 2.33
N THR A 395 14.95 8.23 1.83
CA THR A 395 15.18 7.44 0.60
C THR A 395 15.42 8.31 -0.62
N GLN A 396 14.94 9.56 -0.61
CA GLN A 396 15.24 10.57 -1.64
C GLN A 396 16.73 10.88 -1.78
N ARG A 397 17.58 10.50 -0.82
CA ARG A 397 19.05 10.57 -0.96
C ARG A 397 19.59 9.72 -2.10
N PHE A 398 18.89 8.66 -2.44
CA PHE A 398 19.31 7.66 -3.41
C PHE A 398 18.70 7.89 -4.79
N PHE A 399 17.59 8.60 -4.85
CA PHE A 399 16.94 8.95 -6.10
C PHE A 399 16.29 10.33 -6.02
N THR A 400 16.25 11.02 -7.14
CA THR A 400 15.49 12.27 -7.26
C THR A 400 14.07 11.90 -7.71
N PRO A 401 13.02 12.45 -7.08
CA PRO A 401 11.65 12.29 -7.57
C PRO A 401 11.57 12.75 -9.04
N VAL A 402 11.01 11.92 -9.87
CA VAL A 402 10.91 12.15 -11.32
C VAL A 402 9.46 12.10 -11.75
N MET A 403 9.17 12.54 -12.97
CA MET A 403 7.86 12.35 -13.57
C MET A 403 7.62 10.85 -13.81
N ILE A 404 6.53 10.34 -13.28
CA ILE A 404 6.09 8.95 -13.44
C ILE A 404 4.63 9.00 -13.88
N ASN A 405 4.30 8.35 -15.00
CA ASN A 405 2.97 8.40 -15.60
C ASN A 405 2.44 9.84 -15.71
N ASP A 406 3.27 10.75 -16.20
CA ASP A 406 3.00 12.18 -16.40
C ASP A 406 2.73 12.98 -15.10
N MET A 407 3.01 12.39 -13.94
CA MET A 407 2.91 13.07 -12.65
C MET A 407 4.22 12.94 -11.88
N MET A 408 4.52 13.94 -11.07
CA MET A 408 5.69 13.88 -10.21
C MET A 408 5.49 12.82 -9.12
N ALA A 409 6.44 11.91 -9.01
CA ALA A 409 6.44 10.91 -7.95
C ALA A 409 6.61 11.56 -6.58
N VAL A 410 5.85 11.10 -5.63
CA VAL A 410 6.00 11.50 -4.24
C VAL A 410 7.26 10.85 -3.67
N SER A 411 8.06 11.62 -2.94
CA SER A 411 9.17 11.04 -2.18
C SER A 411 8.64 10.21 -1.01
N ASP A 412 9.37 9.19 -0.64
CA ASP A 412 9.11 8.37 0.55
C ASP A 412 9.49 9.16 1.83
N GLY A 413 8.71 10.19 2.15
CA GLY A 413 8.90 10.99 3.36
C GLY A 413 8.63 10.20 4.64
N PRO A 414 8.43 10.86 5.78
CA PRO A 414 8.09 10.17 7.01
C PRO A 414 6.85 9.31 6.84
N ILE A 415 6.98 8.01 7.14
CA ILE A 415 5.89 7.02 7.05
C ILE A 415 5.77 6.32 8.40
N LYS A 416 4.54 5.98 8.76
CA LYS A 416 4.23 5.21 9.97
C LYS A 416 4.92 3.85 9.94
N THR A 417 5.44 3.42 11.08
CA THR A 417 5.92 2.06 11.29
C THR A 417 4.74 1.11 11.43
N PHE A 418 4.56 0.22 10.46
CA PHE A 418 3.52 -0.81 10.51
C PHE A 418 4.01 -2.05 11.27
N PRO A 419 3.09 -2.85 11.87
CA PRO A 419 3.43 -4.11 12.52
C PRO A 419 4.10 -5.10 11.56
N LEU A 420 5.04 -5.92 12.07
CA LEU A 420 5.64 -7.01 11.29
C LEU A 420 5.07 -8.40 11.63
N ARG A 421 4.10 -8.49 12.56
CA ARG A 421 3.41 -9.75 12.85
C ARG A 421 2.68 -10.23 11.60
N GLY A 422 2.93 -11.48 11.21
CA GLY A 422 2.36 -12.09 10.01
C GLY A 422 2.92 -11.53 8.69
N ILE A 423 4.06 -10.85 8.71
CA ILE A 423 4.66 -10.21 7.52
C ILE A 423 4.87 -11.18 6.36
N LYS A 424 5.11 -12.47 6.61
CA LYS A 424 5.26 -13.49 5.57
C LYS A 424 4.03 -13.68 4.69
N ASP A 425 2.84 -13.33 5.21
CA ASP A 425 1.57 -13.53 4.51
C ASP A 425 1.16 -12.34 3.62
N THR A 426 1.96 -11.29 3.58
CA THR A 426 1.58 -10.01 2.97
C THR A 426 2.59 -9.45 1.96
N PRO A 427 3.19 -10.28 1.08
CA PRO A 427 3.93 -9.72 -0.05
C PRO A 427 2.95 -9.07 -1.05
N PRO A 428 3.40 -8.11 -1.87
CA PRO A 428 4.71 -7.47 -1.86
C PRO A 428 4.85 -6.46 -0.72
N TYR A 429 6.08 -5.99 -0.48
CA TYR A 429 6.39 -5.17 0.69
C TYR A 429 6.63 -3.70 0.33
N MET A 430 6.62 -2.83 1.35
CA MET A 430 6.54 -1.37 1.31
C MET A 430 5.15 -0.89 0.90
N HIS A 431 4.89 0.40 1.11
CA HIS A 431 3.56 1.00 0.89
C HIS A 431 3.09 0.99 -0.58
N ASP A 432 3.97 0.74 -1.53
CA ASP A 432 3.65 0.63 -2.96
C ASP A 432 3.96 -0.75 -3.56
N GLY A 433 4.36 -1.72 -2.73
CA GLY A 433 4.61 -3.09 -3.15
C GLY A 433 5.89 -3.28 -3.98
N ARG A 434 6.88 -2.37 -3.86
CA ARG A 434 8.11 -2.42 -4.68
C ARG A 434 9.08 -3.54 -4.32
N LEU A 435 9.00 -4.11 -3.15
CA LEU A 435 9.88 -5.18 -2.68
C LEU A 435 9.13 -6.50 -2.72
N LEU A 436 9.62 -7.46 -3.51
CA LEU A 436 8.85 -8.67 -3.82
C LEU A 436 9.04 -9.79 -2.78
N THR A 437 10.15 -9.76 -2.03
CA THR A 437 10.50 -10.78 -1.04
C THR A 437 11.00 -10.15 0.26
N LEU A 438 11.08 -10.93 1.33
CA LEU A 438 11.71 -10.49 2.56
C LEU A 438 13.21 -10.28 2.37
N GLU A 439 13.85 -11.03 1.48
CA GLU A 439 15.24 -10.84 1.10
C GLU A 439 15.45 -9.47 0.44
N ASP A 440 14.59 -9.04 -0.48
CA ASP A 440 14.63 -7.69 -1.04
C ASP A 440 14.48 -6.62 0.06
N THR A 441 13.58 -6.87 1.03
CA THR A 441 13.35 -5.97 2.15
C THR A 441 14.60 -5.83 3.03
N VAL A 442 15.25 -6.94 3.33
CA VAL A 442 16.50 -6.93 4.11
C VAL A 442 17.62 -6.22 3.36
N GLU A 443 17.77 -6.44 2.05
CA GLU A 443 18.76 -5.71 1.24
C GLU A 443 18.46 -4.22 1.18
N PHE A 444 17.19 -3.83 0.99
CA PHE A 444 16.78 -2.43 1.00
C PHE A 444 17.22 -1.74 2.30
N PHE A 445 16.84 -2.27 3.46
CA PHE A 445 17.20 -1.68 4.75
C PHE A 445 18.70 -1.76 5.04
N ASN A 446 19.39 -2.83 4.61
CA ASN A 446 20.83 -2.94 4.73
C ASN A 446 21.56 -1.80 3.99
N LEU A 447 21.08 -1.40 2.81
CA LEU A 447 21.66 -0.31 2.03
C LEU A 447 21.34 1.08 2.60
N ILE A 448 20.09 1.34 2.96
CA ILE A 448 19.69 2.67 3.44
C ILE A 448 20.19 2.99 4.85
N LEU A 449 20.32 1.96 5.72
CA LEU A 449 20.86 2.11 7.08
C LEU A 449 22.38 1.93 7.14
N GLY A 450 23.01 1.43 6.08
CA GLY A 450 24.45 1.14 6.07
C GLY A 450 24.84 0.00 7.00
N GLY A 451 23.97 -1.01 7.19
CA GLY A 451 24.11 -2.08 8.17
C GLY A 451 25.28 -3.03 7.92
N LYS A 452 25.76 -3.13 6.66
CA LYS A 452 26.87 -4.01 6.26
C LYS A 452 26.70 -5.45 6.73
N LEU A 453 25.49 -5.97 6.60
CA LEU A 453 25.17 -7.35 6.95
C LEU A 453 25.85 -8.31 5.96
N THR A 454 26.43 -9.37 6.47
CA THR A 454 26.96 -10.48 5.65
C THR A 454 25.81 -11.28 5.03
N ALA A 455 26.10 -12.07 4.03
CA ALA A 455 25.10 -12.94 3.39
C ALA A 455 24.40 -13.86 4.41
N GLN A 456 25.15 -14.43 5.36
CA GLN A 456 24.58 -15.30 6.40
C GLN A 456 23.68 -14.50 7.36
N GLU A 457 24.10 -13.31 7.79
CA GLU A 457 23.29 -12.45 8.67
C GLU A 457 21.96 -12.06 8.00
N LYS A 458 21.97 -11.78 6.70
CA LYS A 458 20.74 -11.48 5.94
C LYS A 458 19.81 -12.69 5.88
N GLN A 459 20.34 -13.89 5.65
CA GLN A 459 19.54 -15.12 5.66
C GLN A 459 18.95 -15.40 7.04
N ASP A 460 19.73 -15.27 8.09
CA ASP A 460 19.27 -15.45 9.47
C ASP A 460 18.18 -14.43 9.83
N LEU A 461 18.34 -13.17 9.42
CA LEU A 461 17.34 -12.11 9.63
C LEU A 461 16.01 -12.42 8.91
N VAL A 462 16.06 -12.89 7.66
CA VAL A 462 14.87 -13.34 6.92
C VAL A 462 14.20 -14.52 7.62
N ALA A 463 14.98 -15.50 8.11
CA ALA A 463 14.43 -16.62 8.87
C ALA A 463 13.66 -16.16 10.11
N PHE A 464 14.19 -15.18 10.84
CA PHE A 464 13.49 -14.57 11.98
C PHE A 464 12.19 -13.85 11.51
N MET A 465 12.25 -13.03 10.46
CA MET A 465 11.07 -12.31 9.97
C MET A 465 9.95 -13.27 9.53
N ARG A 466 10.30 -14.44 8.99
CA ARG A 466 9.33 -15.49 8.64
C ARG A 466 8.65 -16.13 9.86
N ALA A 467 9.23 -16.01 11.05
CA ALA A 467 8.67 -16.54 12.30
C ALA A 467 7.73 -15.54 13.02
N LEU A 468 7.69 -14.29 12.59
CA LEU A 468 6.81 -13.24 13.12
C LEU A 468 5.38 -13.43 12.64
#